data_7a90e2bd00af3ef7ab769ec54bc5ec7a
#
_entry.id   7a90e2bd00af3ef7ab769ec54bc5ec7a
#
_cell.length_a   1.000
_cell.length_b   1.000
_cell.length_c   1.000
_cell.angle_alpha   90.00
_cell.angle_beta   90.00
_cell.angle_gamma   90.00
#
_symmetry.space_group_name_H-M   'P 1'
#
loop_
_entity.id
_entity.type
_entity.pdbx_description
1 polymer ?
#
loop_
_entity_poly.entity_id
_entity_poly.type
_entity_poly.pdbx_seq_one_letter_code
_entity_poly.pdbx_strand_id
1 'polypeptide(L)'
;MSFYADVMQIMEILPHRFPFLLIDKILELDLDNLKVKAIKNVTYNEDFFMGHFPHFPVMPGVLIIEAMAQAGAYMMIQKAKKEGIEGDYTVLFAGIESAKFRKPVQPGDQIIFEVEGVNIKKSMGKIKGIAKVDGQTVAEAVLMAALKKN
;
A
#
# COMPACT_ATOMS: atom_id res chain seq x y z
N MET A 1 9.17 -15.12 -11.25
CA MET A 1 9.41 -14.28 -10.07
C MET A 1 8.67 -14.87 -8.88
N SER A 2 9.39 -15.13 -7.81
CA SER A 2 8.76 -15.59 -6.59
C SER A 2 8.02 -14.42 -5.90
N PHE A 3 6.99 -14.74 -5.14
CA PHE A 3 6.20 -13.74 -4.42
C PHE A 3 5.61 -14.38 -3.17
N TYR A 4 5.16 -13.53 -2.25
CA TYR A 4 4.56 -13.96 -0.99
C TYR A 4 3.06 -14.21 -1.13
N ALA A 5 2.33 -13.30 -1.77
CA ALA A 5 0.88 -13.41 -1.89
C ALA A 5 0.38 -12.84 -3.22
N ASP A 6 -0.54 -13.57 -3.85
CA ASP A 6 -1.24 -13.09 -5.04
C ASP A 6 -2.47 -12.24 -4.64
N VAL A 7 -3.19 -11.71 -5.62
CA VAL A 7 -4.33 -10.82 -5.36
C VAL A 7 -5.44 -11.52 -4.56
N MET A 8 -5.67 -12.80 -4.79
CA MET A 8 -6.71 -13.52 -4.04
C MET A 8 -6.34 -13.65 -2.58
N GLN A 9 -5.07 -13.91 -2.30
CA GLN A 9 -4.56 -13.98 -0.94
C GLN A 9 -4.56 -12.61 -0.27
N ILE A 10 -4.28 -11.54 -1.01
CA ILE A 10 -4.39 -10.18 -0.50
C ILE A 10 -5.83 -9.88 -0.09
N MET A 11 -6.80 -10.30 -0.91
CA MET A 11 -8.23 -10.09 -0.63
C MET A 11 -8.72 -10.85 0.61
N GLU A 12 -8.04 -11.89 1.02
CA GLU A 12 -8.35 -12.59 2.28
C GLU A 12 -8.00 -11.75 3.50
N ILE A 13 -7.07 -10.81 3.35
CA ILE A 13 -6.56 -9.99 4.45
C ILE A 13 -7.12 -8.58 4.40
N LEU A 14 -7.06 -7.92 3.23
CA LEU A 14 -7.57 -6.56 3.06
C LEU A 14 -9.05 -6.56 2.69
N PRO A 15 -9.86 -5.68 3.30
CA PRO A 15 -11.29 -5.58 2.95
C PRO A 15 -11.54 -4.81 1.65
N HIS A 16 -10.56 -4.12 1.14
CA HIS A 16 -10.68 -3.30 -0.08
C HIS A 16 -11.09 -4.16 -1.28
N ARG A 17 -11.91 -3.59 -2.16
CA ARG A 17 -12.37 -4.26 -3.39
C ARG A 17 -12.37 -3.26 -4.54
N PHE A 18 -12.52 -3.77 -5.77
CA PHE A 18 -12.62 -2.93 -6.95
C PHE A 18 -13.61 -1.79 -6.74
N PRO A 19 -13.31 -0.54 -7.10
CA PRO A 19 -12.07 -0.13 -7.80
C PRO A 19 -10.97 0.38 -6.85
N PHE A 20 -11.05 0.09 -5.55
CA PHE A 20 -10.19 0.68 -4.55
C PHE A 20 -9.12 -0.26 -3.99
N LEU A 21 -9.05 -1.51 -4.45
CA LEU A 21 -7.93 -2.38 -4.11
C LEU A 21 -6.79 -2.06 -5.06
N LEU A 22 -5.71 -1.49 -4.51
CA LEU A 22 -4.62 -0.95 -5.31
C LEU A 22 -3.33 -1.76 -5.25
N ILE A 23 -3.32 -2.89 -4.52
CA ILE A 23 -2.15 -3.75 -4.44
C ILE A 23 -2.41 -5.03 -5.22
N ASP A 24 -1.54 -5.33 -6.16
CA ASP A 24 -1.70 -6.48 -7.06
C ASP A 24 -0.96 -7.71 -6.56
N LYS A 25 0.12 -7.52 -5.80
CA LYS A 25 0.95 -8.63 -5.33
C LYS A 25 1.77 -8.20 -4.13
N ILE A 26 1.96 -9.10 -3.16
CA ILE A 26 2.96 -8.92 -2.11
C ILE A 26 4.17 -9.73 -2.51
N LEU A 27 5.31 -9.07 -2.68
CA LEU A 27 6.55 -9.74 -3.07
C LEU A 27 7.26 -10.35 -1.87
N GLU A 28 7.37 -9.60 -0.80
CA GLU A 28 8.08 -10.02 0.41
C GLU A 28 7.35 -9.52 1.64
N LEU A 29 7.36 -10.33 2.68
CA LEU A 29 6.81 -9.97 3.99
C LEU A 29 7.75 -10.47 5.08
N ASP A 30 8.23 -9.55 5.90
CA ASP A 30 9.10 -9.84 7.05
C ASP A 30 8.45 -9.25 8.30
N LEU A 31 7.72 -10.08 9.03
CA LEU A 31 7.01 -9.64 10.22
C LEU A 31 7.92 -9.40 11.41
N ASP A 32 9.09 -10.03 11.43
CA ASP A 32 10.06 -9.84 12.51
C ASP A 32 10.68 -8.44 12.45
N ASN A 33 10.98 -7.96 11.25
CA ASN A 33 11.54 -6.63 11.02
C ASN A 33 10.51 -5.61 10.57
N LEU A 34 9.23 -6.00 10.49
CA LEU A 34 8.12 -5.15 10.08
C LEU A 34 8.36 -4.49 8.72
N LYS A 35 8.60 -5.32 7.71
CA LYS A 35 8.82 -4.86 6.34
C LYS A 35 7.93 -5.60 5.36
N VAL A 36 7.44 -4.88 4.38
CA VAL A 36 6.65 -5.46 3.29
C VAL A 36 7.06 -4.81 1.97
N LYS A 37 7.10 -5.62 0.92
CA LYS A 37 7.32 -5.14 -0.43
C LYS A 37 6.16 -5.59 -1.29
N ALA A 38 5.56 -4.65 -2.03
CA ALA A 38 4.33 -4.89 -2.79
C ALA A 38 4.39 -4.24 -4.16
N ILE A 39 3.54 -4.71 -5.06
CA ILE A 39 3.44 -4.21 -6.44
C ILE A 39 2.07 -3.61 -6.69
N LYS A 40 2.04 -2.48 -7.38
CA LYS A 40 0.89 -1.94 -8.11
C LYS A 40 1.26 -1.84 -9.57
N ASN A 41 0.53 -2.53 -10.44
CA ASN A 41 0.63 -2.34 -11.88
C ASN A 41 -0.29 -1.19 -12.30
N VAL A 42 0.26 -0.17 -12.95
CA VAL A 42 -0.50 1.00 -13.36
C VAL A 42 -0.89 0.82 -14.82
N THR A 43 -2.19 0.79 -15.09
CA THR A 43 -2.70 0.61 -16.45
C THR A 43 -3.67 1.72 -16.79
N TYR A 44 -3.82 1.99 -18.11
CA TYR A 44 -4.79 2.98 -18.57
C TYR A 44 -6.25 2.53 -18.33
N ASN A 45 -6.46 1.27 -18.02
CA ASN A 45 -7.78 0.72 -17.71
C ASN A 45 -8.15 0.95 -16.24
N GLU A 46 -7.96 2.18 -15.78
CA GLU A 46 -8.33 2.63 -14.43
C GLU A 46 -9.07 3.96 -14.57
N ASP A 47 -10.22 4.06 -13.92
CA ASP A 47 -11.17 5.17 -14.10
C ASP A 47 -10.57 6.55 -13.86
N PHE A 48 -9.65 6.68 -12.91
CA PHE A 48 -9.13 8.00 -12.54
C PHE A 48 -8.31 8.65 -13.65
N PHE A 49 -7.78 7.89 -14.62
CA PHE A 49 -7.01 8.48 -15.72
C PHE A 49 -7.85 9.28 -16.71
N MET A 50 -9.16 9.01 -16.76
CA MET A 50 -10.04 9.75 -17.65
C MET A 50 -10.14 11.22 -17.26
N GLY A 51 -10.03 11.52 -16.00
CA GLY A 51 -10.13 12.87 -15.46
C GLY A 51 -8.84 13.48 -14.96
N HIS A 52 -7.75 12.70 -14.91
CA HIS A 52 -6.52 13.15 -14.24
C HIS A 52 -5.26 12.77 -15.05
N PHE A 53 -5.01 13.32 -16.21
CA PHE A 53 -5.76 14.35 -16.92
C PHE A 53 -5.99 13.91 -18.36
N PRO A 54 -6.99 14.45 -19.07
CA PRO A 54 -7.28 14.04 -20.45
C PRO A 54 -6.09 14.09 -21.41
N HIS A 55 -5.18 15.05 -21.22
CA HIS A 55 -3.99 15.21 -22.09
C HIS A 55 -2.71 14.66 -21.47
N PHE A 56 -2.75 14.25 -20.21
CA PHE A 56 -1.57 13.79 -19.50
C PHE A 56 -2.02 12.85 -18.38
N PRO A 57 -2.17 11.55 -18.69
CA PRO A 57 -2.61 10.60 -17.65
C PRO A 57 -1.51 10.43 -16.62
N VAL A 58 -1.85 10.79 -15.40
CA VAL A 58 -0.94 10.71 -14.26
C VAL A 58 -1.69 10.10 -13.08
N MET A 59 -1.10 9.11 -12.42
CA MET A 59 -1.73 8.54 -11.23
C MET A 59 -1.78 9.59 -10.12
N PRO A 60 -2.98 9.87 -9.57
CA PRO A 60 -3.07 10.82 -8.48
C PRO A 60 -2.15 10.46 -7.33
N GLY A 61 -1.36 11.43 -6.86
CA GLY A 61 -0.41 11.18 -5.77
C GLY A 61 -1.09 10.65 -4.51
N VAL A 62 -2.29 11.13 -4.22
CA VAL A 62 -3.05 10.65 -3.06
C VAL A 62 -3.41 9.16 -3.17
N LEU A 63 -3.56 8.64 -4.38
CA LEU A 63 -3.81 7.21 -4.59
C LEU A 63 -2.52 6.38 -4.48
N ILE A 64 -1.36 6.96 -4.81
CA ILE A 64 -0.09 6.31 -4.53
C ILE A 64 0.09 6.13 -3.02
N ILE A 65 -0.25 7.16 -2.24
CA ILE A 65 -0.22 7.09 -0.77
C ILE A 65 -1.22 6.06 -0.26
N GLU A 66 -2.43 5.99 -0.83
CA GLU A 66 -3.42 4.98 -0.47
C GLU A 66 -2.89 3.56 -0.73
N ALA A 67 -2.28 3.33 -1.89
CA ALA A 67 -1.70 2.02 -2.20
C ALA A 67 -0.59 1.65 -1.21
N MET A 68 0.26 2.61 -0.86
CA MET A 68 1.31 2.43 0.13
C MET A 68 0.71 2.05 1.49
N ALA A 69 -0.36 2.70 1.89
CA ALA A 69 -1.08 2.40 3.12
C ALA A 69 -1.69 1.00 3.09
N GLN A 70 -2.20 0.56 1.95
CA GLN A 70 -2.73 -0.80 1.82
C GLN A 70 -1.64 -1.85 2.00
N ALA A 71 -0.45 -1.62 1.44
CA ALA A 71 0.69 -2.52 1.68
C ALA A 71 1.04 -2.58 3.17
N GLY A 72 1.08 -1.43 3.84
CA GLY A 72 1.32 -1.37 5.28
C GLY A 72 0.21 -2.03 6.09
N ALA A 73 -1.04 -1.86 5.66
CA ALA A 73 -2.19 -2.49 6.29
C ALA A 73 -2.12 -4.01 6.22
N TYR A 74 -1.73 -4.55 5.07
CA TYR A 74 -1.52 -5.99 4.91
C TYR A 74 -0.53 -6.50 5.97
N MET A 75 0.59 -5.83 6.11
CA MET A 75 1.61 -6.18 7.09
C MET A 75 1.08 -6.09 8.53
N MET A 76 0.38 -5.01 8.87
CA MET A 76 -0.15 -4.81 10.21
C MET A 76 -1.18 -5.88 10.59
N ILE A 77 -2.07 -6.23 9.68
CA ILE A 77 -3.09 -7.26 9.92
C ILE A 77 -2.42 -8.63 10.08
N GLN A 78 -1.45 -8.95 9.22
CA GLN A 78 -0.73 -10.21 9.33
C GLN A 78 0.04 -10.32 10.65
N LYS A 79 0.63 -9.21 11.11
CA LYS A 79 1.29 -9.17 12.41
C LYS A 79 0.29 -9.43 13.54
N ALA A 80 -0.87 -8.79 13.50
CA ALA A 80 -1.91 -8.99 14.51
C ALA A 80 -2.37 -10.45 14.55
N LYS A 81 -2.57 -11.07 13.38
CA LYS A 81 -2.96 -12.49 13.30
C LYS A 81 -1.87 -13.40 13.86
N LYS A 82 -0.61 -13.12 13.58
CA LYS A 82 0.53 -13.89 14.11
C LYS A 82 0.59 -13.80 15.64
N GLU A 83 0.17 -12.69 16.23
CA GLU A 83 0.13 -12.48 17.67
C GLU A 83 -1.14 -13.04 18.32
N GLY A 84 -1.96 -13.78 17.55
CA GLY A 84 -3.17 -14.42 18.07
C GLY A 84 -4.37 -13.50 18.19
N ILE A 85 -4.32 -12.30 17.65
CA ILE A 85 -5.45 -11.38 17.65
C ILE A 85 -6.36 -11.77 16.49
N GLU A 86 -7.47 -12.42 16.80
CA GLU A 86 -8.41 -12.93 15.80
C GLU A 86 -9.42 -11.88 15.34
N GLY A 87 -10.02 -12.12 14.17
CA GLY A 87 -11.10 -11.32 13.62
C GLY A 87 -10.70 -10.62 12.33
N ASP A 88 -11.66 -9.92 11.79
CA ASP A 88 -11.47 -9.10 10.59
C ASP A 88 -11.19 -7.66 10.99
N TYR A 89 -10.34 -7.00 10.24
CA TYR A 89 -9.90 -5.65 10.53
C TYR A 89 -10.11 -4.73 9.34
N THR A 90 -10.45 -3.49 9.66
CA THR A 90 -10.40 -2.38 8.72
C THR A 90 -9.24 -1.48 9.15
N VAL A 91 -8.49 -0.98 8.17
CA VAL A 91 -7.39 -0.06 8.44
C VAL A 91 -7.82 1.34 8.00
N LEU A 92 -7.72 2.27 8.92
CA LEU A 92 -8.09 3.66 8.68
C LEU A 92 -6.85 4.54 8.79
N PHE A 93 -6.75 5.54 7.93
CA PHE A 93 -5.75 6.58 8.10
C PHE A 93 -6.06 7.37 9.37
N ALA A 94 -5.04 7.52 10.23
CA ALA A 94 -5.10 8.40 11.38
C ALA A 94 -4.38 9.72 11.11
N GLY A 95 -3.43 9.71 10.17
CA GLY A 95 -2.73 10.92 9.79
C GLY A 95 -1.65 10.67 8.75
N ILE A 96 -1.21 11.73 8.14
CA ILE A 96 -0.07 11.74 7.23
C ILE A 96 0.92 12.76 7.78
N GLU A 97 2.08 12.29 8.27
CA GLU A 97 3.09 13.20 8.80
C GLU A 97 3.85 13.92 7.70
N SER A 98 4.15 13.20 6.64
CA SER A 98 4.83 13.76 5.48
C SER A 98 4.52 12.96 4.24
N ALA A 99 4.53 13.65 3.10
CA ALA A 99 4.39 13.00 1.80
C ALA A 99 5.15 13.86 0.79
N LYS A 100 5.93 13.21 -0.06
CA LYS A 100 6.67 13.87 -1.13
C LYS A 100 6.45 13.12 -2.42
N PHE A 101 6.20 13.85 -3.49
CA PHE A 101 5.98 13.32 -4.83
C PHE A 101 7.11 13.84 -5.71
N ARG A 102 7.93 12.93 -6.22
CA ARG A 102 9.17 13.29 -6.91
C ARG A 102 9.08 13.17 -8.42
N LYS A 103 8.27 12.25 -8.92
CA LYS A 103 8.09 12.01 -10.35
C LYS A 103 6.67 11.55 -10.62
N PRO A 104 6.08 11.94 -11.76
CA PRO A 104 4.77 11.46 -12.15
C PRO A 104 4.82 9.95 -12.45
N VAL A 105 3.72 9.28 -12.13
CA VAL A 105 3.51 7.86 -12.43
C VAL A 105 2.44 7.78 -13.50
N GLN A 106 2.71 7.04 -14.56
CA GLN A 106 1.89 6.98 -15.76
C GLN A 106 1.44 5.56 -16.08
N PRO A 107 0.39 5.39 -16.89
CA PRO A 107 0.03 4.05 -17.36
C PRO A 107 1.20 3.37 -18.03
N GLY A 108 1.41 2.09 -17.69
CA GLY A 108 2.55 1.31 -18.14
C GLY A 108 3.63 1.17 -17.08
N ASP A 109 3.61 1.99 -16.03
CA ASP A 109 4.55 1.89 -14.94
C ASP A 109 4.15 0.77 -13.97
N GLN A 110 5.15 0.15 -13.37
CA GLN A 110 4.94 -0.77 -12.23
C GLN A 110 5.55 -0.13 -11.01
N ILE A 111 4.74 0.09 -9.99
CA ILE A 111 5.22 0.66 -8.73
C ILE A 111 5.61 -0.48 -7.79
N ILE A 112 6.82 -0.42 -7.26
CA ILE A 112 7.26 -1.27 -6.15
C ILE A 112 7.20 -0.43 -4.89
N PHE A 113 6.39 -0.86 -3.93
CA PHE A 113 6.33 -0.23 -2.61
C PHE A 113 7.25 -0.98 -1.65
N GLU A 114 8.07 -0.22 -0.93
CA GLU A 114 8.87 -0.73 0.19
C GLU A 114 8.38 -0.01 1.42
N VAL A 115 7.75 -0.75 2.34
CA VAL A 115 7.11 -0.18 3.51
C VAL A 115 7.63 -0.86 4.76
N GLU A 116 7.94 -0.06 5.78
CA GLU A 116 8.36 -0.58 7.07
C GLU A 116 7.53 0.02 8.19
N GLY A 117 7.32 -0.78 9.24
CA GLY A 117 6.67 -0.32 10.46
C GLY A 117 7.65 0.40 11.35
N VAL A 118 7.23 1.55 11.86
CA VAL A 118 7.98 2.32 12.83
C VAL A 118 7.05 2.52 14.01
N ASN A 119 7.38 1.95 15.15
CA ASN A 119 6.57 2.10 16.35
C ASN A 119 5.13 1.59 16.18
N ILE A 120 4.99 0.33 15.76
CA ILE A 120 3.69 -0.35 15.65
C ILE A 120 3.27 -0.83 17.05
N LYS A 121 2.10 -0.35 17.49
CA LYS A 121 1.44 -0.81 18.73
C LYS A 121 0.17 -1.56 18.36
N LYS A 122 -0.51 -2.16 19.34
CA LYS A 122 -1.64 -3.09 19.13
C LYS A 122 -2.66 -2.65 18.07
N SER A 123 -3.08 -1.40 18.08
CA SER A 123 -4.13 -0.92 17.18
C SER A 123 -3.73 0.33 16.40
N MET A 124 -2.53 0.84 16.60
CA MET A 124 -2.01 2.01 15.89
C MET A 124 -0.58 1.79 15.49
N GLY A 125 -0.21 2.32 14.35
CA GLY A 125 1.15 2.21 13.89
C GLY A 125 1.53 3.34 12.96
N LYS A 126 2.81 3.69 13.01
CA LYS A 126 3.42 4.57 12.03
C LYS A 126 4.12 3.70 11.01
N ILE A 127 3.91 3.97 9.75
CA ILE A 127 4.60 3.29 8.67
C ILE A 127 5.33 4.30 7.80
N LYS A 128 6.47 3.90 7.30
CA LYS A 128 7.29 4.69 6.39
C LYS A 128 7.39 3.94 5.09
N GLY A 129 7.05 4.58 3.98
CA GLY A 129 7.02 3.93 2.69
C GLY A 129 7.73 4.71 1.61
N ILE A 130 8.26 3.96 0.65
CA ILE A 130 8.87 4.47 -0.56
C ILE A 130 8.21 3.76 -1.73
N ALA A 131 7.81 4.53 -2.74
CA ALA A 131 7.30 4.01 -4.00
C ALA A 131 8.36 4.21 -5.08
N LYS A 132 8.66 3.16 -5.82
CA LYS A 132 9.69 3.18 -6.86
C LYS A 132 9.13 2.69 -8.20
N VAL A 133 9.58 3.33 -9.27
CA VAL A 133 9.34 2.86 -10.65
C VAL A 133 10.72 2.76 -11.32
N ASP A 134 11.03 1.60 -11.87
CA ASP A 134 12.32 1.31 -12.49
C ASP A 134 13.51 1.67 -11.58
N GLY A 135 13.36 1.37 -10.29
CA GLY A 135 14.40 1.61 -9.29
C GLY A 135 14.54 3.04 -8.80
N GLN A 136 13.74 3.96 -9.32
CA GLN A 136 13.77 5.36 -8.92
C GLN A 136 12.60 5.72 -8.01
N THR A 137 12.87 6.44 -6.95
CA THR A 137 11.84 6.89 -6.01
C THR A 137 10.90 7.88 -6.71
N VAL A 138 9.62 7.56 -6.76
CA VAL A 138 8.59 8.45 -7.31
C VAL A 138 7.78 9.15 -6.21
N ALA A 139 7.66 8.50 -5.05
CA ALA A 139 6.98 9.09 -3.89
C ALA A 139 7.51 8.47 -2.61
N GLU A 140 7.36 9.20 -1.52
CA GLU A 140 7.69 8.70 -0.18
C GLU A 140 6.78 9.35 0.84
N ALA A 141 6.46 8.62 1.91
CA ALA A 141 5.55 9.14 2.92
C ALA A 141 5.77 8.48 4.27
N VAL A 142 5.37 9.18 5.31
CA VAL A 142 5.23 8.66 6.67
C VAL A 142 3.77 8.78 7.05
N LEU A 143 3.13 7.66 7.35
CA LEU A 143 1.70 7.56 7.57
C LEU A 143 1.41 6.99 8.95
N MET A 144 0.29 7.41 9.52
CA MET A 144 -0.24 6.81 10.75
C MET A 144 -1.53 6.10 10.41
N ALA A 145 -1.65 4.85 10.83
CA ALA A 145 -2.81 4.02 10.57
C ALA A 145 -3.33 3.41 11.87
N ALA A 146 -4.63 3.19 11.91
CA ALA A 146 -5.28 2.54 13.03
C ALA A 146 -6.01 1.28 12.54
N LEU A 147 -5.91 0.20 13.29
CA LEU A 147 -6.66 -1.02 13.04
C LEU A 147 -7.98 -0.93 13.81
N LYS A 148 -9.07 -1.10 13.10
CA LYS A 148 -10.41 -1.21 13.70
C LYS A 148 -10.88 -2.64 13.53
N LYS A 149 -11.16 -3.31 14.65
CA LYS A 149 -11.76 -4.64 14.62
C LYS A 149 -13.23 -4.53 14.25
N ASN A 150 -13.63 -5.31 13.28
CA ASN A 150 -15.02 -5.33 12.80
C ASN A 150 -15.92 -6.16 13.70
#